data_1030e221fbd62a13817a12b7df37a837
#
_entry.id   1030e221fbd62a13817a12b7df37a837
#
_cell.length_a   1.000
_cell.length_b   1.000
_cell.length_c   1.000
_cell.angle_alpha   90.00
_cell.angle_beta   90.00
_cell.angle_gamma   90.00
#
_symmetry.space_group_name_H-M   'P 1'
#
loop_
_entity.id
_entity.type
_entity.pdbx_description
1 polymer ?
#
loop_
_entity_poly.entity_id
_entity_poly.type
_entity_poly.pdbx_seq_one_letter_code
_entity_poly.pdbx_strand_id
1 'polypeptide(L)' 'MFVSIDLCLVPIGVGTSLSPYIKECIEIIKSEGLKYELGANGTAIEGGWDKVFECVKKCHEKIHSKGAPRILSLIHI' A
#
# COMPACT_ATOMS: atom_id res chain seq x y z
N MET A 1 -10.58 3.97 -16.57
CA MET A 1 -10.55 2.52 -16.35
C MET A 1 -10.67 2.24 -14.86
N PHE A 2 -11.61 1.41 -14.48
CA PHE A 2 -11.80 1.00 -13.08
C PHE A 2 -11.03 -0.31 -12.85
N VAL A 3 -10.29 -0.39 -11.74
CA VAL A 3 -9.50 -1.56 -11.41
C VAL A 3 -9.73 -2.00 -9.97
N SER A 4 -9.48 -3.29 -9.73
CA SER A 4 -9.40 -3.86 -8.40
C SER A 4 -8.01 -4.48 -8.28
N ILE A 5 -7.22 -4.03 -7.32
CA ILE A 5 -5.88 -4.57 -7.11
C ILE A 5 -5.76 -5.17 -5.73
N ASP A 6 -4.83 -6.10 -5.59
CA ASP A 6 -4.40 -6.63 -4.30
C ASP A 6 -2.93 -6.23 -4.13
N LEU A 7 -2.69 -5.35 -3.16
CA LEU A 7 -1.36 -4.79 -2.91
C LEU A 7 -0.74 -5.47 -1.70
N CYS A 8 0.40 -6.13 -1.92
CA CYS A 8 1.24 -6.63 -0.84
C CYS A 8 2.53 -5.81 -0.84
N LEU A 9 2.80 -5.10 0.24
CA LEU A 9 3.91 -4.17 0.33
C LEU A 9 4.77 -4.54 1.53
N VAL A 10 6.03 -4.91 1.25
CA VAL A 10 6.94 -5.43 2.28
C VAL A 10 8.19 -4.54 2.35
N PRO A 11 8.33 -3.74 3.41
CA PRO A 11 9.56 -2.99 3.64
C PRO A 11 10.69 -3.94 4.03
N ILE A 12 11.86 -3.75 3.43
CA ILE A 12 13.02 -4.59 3.65
C ILE A 12 14.08 -3.78 4.41
N GLY A 13 14.69 -4.40 5.42
CA GLY A 13 15.73 -3.75 6.21
C GLY A 13 15.25 -2.95 7.40
N VAL A 14 13.99 -3.14 7.80
CA VAL A 14 13.38 -2.43 8.93
C VAL A 14 13.06 -3.34 10.12
N GLY A 15 13.55 -4.58 10.11
CA GLY A 15 13.27 -5.56 11.16
C GLY A 15 12.05 -6.40 10.84
N THR A 16 11.49 -7.05 11.86
CA THR A 16 10.42 -8.02 11.68
C THR A 16 9.02 -7.48 11.92
N SER A 17 8.89 -6.31 12.55
CA SER A 17 7.59 -5.72 12.83
C SER A 17 7.15 -4.84 11.68
N LEU A 18 6.15 -5.27 10.93
CA LEU A 18 5.63 -4.56 9.76
C LEU A 18 4.36 -3.76 10.05
N SER A 19 3.74 -3.98 11.21
CA SER A 19 2.46 -3.35 11.56
C SER A 19 2.43 -1.83 11.45
N PRO A 20 3.46 -1.09 11.89
CA PRO A 20 3.47 0.37 11.74
C PRO A 20 3.43 0.82 10.29
N TYR A 21 4.07 0.08 9.39
CA TYR A 21 4.11 0.41 7.97
C TYR A 21 2.76 0.13 7.31
N ILE A 22 2.14 -0.98 7.65
CA ILE A 22 0.80 -1.34 7.15
C ILE A 22 -0.22 -0.29 7.60
N LYS A 23 -0.15 0.13 8.86
CA LYS A 23 -1.05 1.15 9.40
C LYS A 23 -0.94 2.47 8.63
N GLU A 24 0.28 2.90 8.31
CA GLU A 24 0.50 4.12 7.52
C GLU A 24 -0.12 4.00 6.13
N CYS A 25 0.02 2.84 5.49
CA CYS A 25 -0.58 2.60 4.18
C CYS A 25 -2.10 2.69 4.24
N ILE A 26 -2.72 2.08 5.25
CA ILE A 26 -4.17 2.13 5.43
C ILE A 26 -4.66 3.56 5.63
N GLU A 27 -3.94 4.36 6.41
CA GLU A 27 -4.29 5.77 6.61
C GLU A 27 -4.27 6.54 5.29
N ILE A 28 -3.28 6.28 4.44
CA ILE A 28 -3.19 6.91 3.12
C ILE A 28 -4.37 6.49 2.25
N ILE A 29 -4.69 5.20 2.22
CA ILE A 29 -5.82 4.68 1.43
C ILE A 29 -7.13 5.33 1.88
N LYS A 30 -7.34 5.46 3.19
CA LYS A 30 -8.51 6.15 3.73
C LYS A 30 -8.56 7.61 3.31
N SER A 31 -7.43 8.30 3.37
CA SER A 31 -7.38 9.72 3.02
C SER A 31 -7.68 9.97 1.54
N GLU A 32 -7.39 9.00 0.69
CA GLU A 32 -7.71 9.08 -0.75
C GLU A 32 -9.16 8.74 -1.06
N GLY A 33 -9.91 8.26 -0.08
CA GLY A 33 -11.32 7.93 -0.27
C GLY A 33 -11.58 6.70 -1.10
N LEU A 34 -10.58 5.82 -1.24
CA LEU A 34 -10.71 4.59 -2.02
C LEU A 34 -11.36 3.49 -1.18
N LYS A 35 -12.13 2.63 -1.86
CA LYS A 35 -12.67 1.43 -1.24
C LYS A 35 -11.53 0.43 -1.04
N TYR A 36 -11.43 -0.12 0.15
CA TYR A 36 -10.36 -1.08 0.45
C TYR A 36 -10.85 -2.16 1.41
N GLU A 37 -10.14 -3.28 1.42
CA GLU A 37 -10.36 -4.36 2.36
C GLU A 37 -9.01 -4.96 2.74
N LEU A 38 -8.71 -4.98 4.05
CA LEU A 38 -7.46 -5.53 4.55
C LEU A 38 -7.58 -7.05 4.63
N GLY A 39 -6.72 -7.73 3.89
CA GLY A 39 -6.65 -9.20 3.90
C GLY A 39 -5.45 -9.71 4.68
N ALA A 40 -5.30 -11.03 4.73
CA ALA A 40 -4.21 -11.69 5.45
C ALA A 40 -2.86 -11.46 4.80
N ASN A 41 -2.81 -11.38 3.46
CA ASN A 41 -1.58 -11.30 2.70
C ASN A 41 -1.44 -10.03 1.86
N GLY A 42 -2.40 -9.11 1.98
CA GLY A 42 -2.38 -7.88 1.20
C GLY A 42 -3.62 -7.07 1.45
N THR A 43 -3.74 -5.96 0.74
CA THR A 43 -4.88 -5.05 0.84
C THR A 43 -5.54 -4.92 -0.52
N ALA A 44 -6.82 -5.25 -0.59
CA ALA A 44 -7.60 -5.06 -1.81
C ALA A 44 -8.02 -3.59 -1.90
N ILE A 45 -7.80 -2.98 -3.06
CA ILE A 45 -8.12 -1.58 -3.31
C ILE A 45 -8.86 -1.47 -4.63
N GLU A 46 -9.96 -0.74 -4.65
CA GLU A 46 -10.76 -0.52 -5.86
C GLU A 46 -10.90 0.95 -6.18
N GLY A 47 -10.89 1.28 -7.46
CA GLY A 47 -11.10 2.64 -7.92
C GLY A 47 -10.62 2.85 -9.35
N GLY A 48 -10.58 4.12 -9.76
CA GLY A 48 -10.02 4.48 -11.04
C GLY A 48 -8.52 4.20 -11.08
N TRP A 49 -8.03 3.79 -12.24
CA TRP A 49 -6.62 3.44 -12.44
C TRP A 49 -5.66 4.50 -11.88
N ASP A 50 -5.85 5.74 -12.31
CA ASP A 50 -4.93 6.81 -11.91
C ASP A 50 -4.94 7.04 -10.40
N LYS A 51 -6.12 7.03 -9.79
CA LYS A 51 -6.26 7.29 -8.37
C LYS A 51 -5.69 6.14 -7.53
N VAL A 52 -5.94 4.91 -7.94
CA VAL A 52 -5.42 3.72 -7.25
C VAL A 52 -3.90 3.73 -7.28
N PHE A 53 -3.30 3.96 -8.44
CA PHE A 53 -1.83 3.94 -8.56
C PHE A 53 -1.17 5.17 -7.96
N GLU A 54 -1.84 6.32 -7.92
CA GLU A 54 -1.35 7.45 -7.14
C GLU A 54 -1.31 7.12 -5.65
N CYS A 55 -2.31 6.42 -5.15
CA CYS A 55 -2.36 5.94 -3.78
C CYS A 55 -1.21 4.95 -3.50
N VAL A 56 -0.96 4.01 -4.41
CA VAL A 56 0.15 3.06 -4.32
C VAL A 56 1.49 3.80 -4.23
N LYS A 57 1.67 4.81 -5.07
CA LYS A 57 2.87 5.64 -5.05
C LYS A 57 3.06 6.31 -3.69
N LYS A 58 2.00 6.90 -3.14
CA LYS A 58 2.05 7.56 -1.83
C LYS A 58 2.40 6.59 -0.71
N CYS A 59 1.87 5.38 -0.76
CA CYS A 59 2.21 4.33 0.20
C CYS A 59 3.71 4.00 0.16
N HIS A 60 4.28 3.84 -1.02
CA HIS A 60 5.70 3.57 -1.19
C HIS A 60 6.55 4.73 -0.68
N GLU A 61 6.18 5.96 -1.03
CA GLU A 61 6.91 7.15 -0.59
C GLU A 61 6.89 7.29 0.94
N LYS A 62 5.75 7.01 1.57
CA LYS A 62 5.62 7.09 3.02
C LYS A 62 6.51 6.07 3.71
N ILE A 63 6.50 4.84 3.25
CA ILE A 63 7.32 3.77 3.84
C ILE A 63 8.80 4.07 3.66
N HIS A 64 9.19 4.53 2.49
CA HIS A 64 10.58 4.92 2.25
C HIS A 64 11.02 6.06 3.18
N SER A 65 10.15 7.04 3.39
CA SER A 65 10.44 8.17 4.28
C SER A 65 10.57 7.74 5.75
N LYS A 66 9.97 6.62 6.14
CA LYS A 66 10.08 6.08 7.50
C LYS A 66 11.34 5.22 7.70
N GLY A 67 12.19 5.14 6.72
CA GLY A 67 13.49 4.50 6.84
C GLY A 67 13.65 3.16 6.15
N ALA A 68 12.66 2.69 5.40
CA ALA A 68 12.81 1.46 4.63
C ALA A 68 13.69 1.74 3.41
N PRO A 69 14.91 1.18 3.34
CA PRO A 69 15.80 1.45 2.21
C PRO A 69 15.36 0.74 0.94
N ARG A 70 14.62 -0.36 1.08
CA ARG A 70 14.10 -1.14 -0.04
C ARG A 70 12.69 -1.60 0.26
N ILE A 71 11.90 -1.74 -0.78
CA ILE A 71 10.51 -2.19 -0.68
C ILE A 71 10.28 -3.25 -1.74
N LEU A 72 9.75 -4.40 -1.33
CA LEU A 72 9.22 -5.38 -2.25
C LEU A 72 7.72 -5.19 -2.33
N SER A 73 7.19 -4.95 -3.50
CA SER A 73 5.74 -4.86 -3.66
C SER A 73 5.25 -5.81 -4.75
N LEU A 74 4.14 -6.46 -4.45
CA LEU A 74 3.43 -7.32 -5.38
C LEU A 74 2.05 -6.73 -5.58
N ILE A 75 1.69 -6.51 -6.84
CA ILE A 75 0.39 -5.95 -7.19
C ILE A 75 -0.28 -6.92 -8.14
N HIS A 76 -1.39 -7.46 -7.69
CA HIS A 76 -2.21 -8.34 -8.50
C HIS A 76 -3.44 -7.56 -8.96
N ILE A 77 -3.61 -7.45 -10.25
CA ILE A 77 -4.72 -6.68 -10.84
C ILE A 77 -5.84 -7.63 -11.28
#